data_9663e2aabb47613a34113b720b5462d7
#
_entry.id   9663e2aabb47613a34113b720b5462d7
#
_cell.length_a   1.000
_cell.length_b   1.000
_cell.length_c   1.000
_cell.angle_alpha   90.00
_cell.angle_beta   90.00
_cell.angle_gamma   90.00
#
_symmetry.space_group_name_H-M   'P 1'
#
loop_
_entity.id
_entity.type
_entity.pdbx_description
1 polymer ?
#
loop_
_entity_poly.entity_id
_entity_poly.type
_entity_poly.pdbx_seq_one_letter_code
_entity_poly.pdbx_strand_id
1 'polypeptide(L)'
;FSSLLSLIVEVENHFLNFFNVSIDNFTKDNSIIFEEKEIIRFQKMIKQSKSLNEKFIVFLKDLNFKIEDTYFDQMTIRFSPSINEKAKGLLKPVKPHRDTWASNFQHQINWWIPLHDLSKQNSIFFIPKYFTKKVKNNSKDWSFELFKQGHIKSSTPVSLQNFSPGDCKTKKLNLGDAFC
;
A
#
# COMPACT_ATOMS: atom_id res chain seq x y z
N PHE A 1 10.24 16.89 -2.13
CA PHE A 1 10.13 16.90 -3.61
C PHE A 1 8.80 17.50 -4.00
N SER A 2 8.81 18.52 -4.88
CA SER A 2 7.58 19.15 -5.39
C SER A 2 6.72 18.18 -6.20
N SER A 3 7.35 17.27 -6.93
CA SER A 3 6.68 16.21 -7.70
C SER A 3 5.90 15.23 -6.83
N LEU A 4 6.46 14.84 -5.67
CA LEU A 4 5.74 13.99 -4.70
C LEU A 4 4.49 14.69 -4.17
N LEU A 5 4.59 15.97 -3.80
CA LEU A 5 3.43 16.74 -3.35
C LEU A 5 2.39 16.87 -4.48
N SER A 6 2.84 17.10 -5.72
CA SER A 6 1.94 17.13 -6.89
C SER A 6 1.21 15.80 -7.11
N LEU A 7 1.88 14.68 -6.88
CA LEU A 7 1.26 13.35 -6.95
C LEU A 7 0.22 13.17 -5.83
N ILE A 8 0.54 13.57 -4.60
CA ILE A 8 -0.38 13.47 -3.45
C ILE A 8 -1.64 14.33 -3.70
N VAL A 9 -1.47 15.58 -4.13
CA VAL A 9 -2.61 16.48 -4.46
C VAL A 9 -3.51 15.87 -5.53
N GLU A 10 -2.93 15.22 -6.54
CA GLU A 10 -3.72 14.54 -7.57
C GLU A 10 -4.53 13.37 -7.01
N VAL A 11 -3.95 12.60 -6.09
CA VAL A 11 -4.68 11.53 -5.39
C VAL A 11 -5.82 12.11 -4.55
N GLU A 12 -5.58 13.21 -3.82
CA GLU A 12 -6.58 13.90 -3.02
C GLU A 12 -7.74 14.41 -3.88
N ASN A 13 -7.46 14.98 -5.05
CA ASN A 13 -8.49 15.43 -5.99
C ASN A 13 -9.33 14.26 -6.49
N HIS A 14 -8.71 13.14 -6.85
CA HIS A 14 -9.45 11.93 -7.24
C HIS A 14 -10.32 11.40 -6.09
N PHE A 15 -9.80 11.41 -4.86
CA PHE A 15 -10.53 10.98 -3.68
C PHE A 15 -11.73 11.88 -3.39
N LEU A 16 -11.52 13.19 -3.36
CA LEU A 16 -12.58 14.18 -3.14
C LEU A 16 -13.68 14.08 -4.20
N ASN A 17 -13.31 13.99 -5.47
CA ASN A 17 -14.26 13.90 -6.57
C ASN A 17 -15.07 12.61 -6.55
N PHE A 18 -14.50 11.51 -6.06
CA PHE A 18 -15.18 10.21 -6.04
C PHE A 18 -16.06 10.03 -4.81
N PHE A 19 -15.58 10.40 -3.63
CA PHE A 19 -16.26 10.19 -2.35
C PHE A 19 -17.00 11.42 -1.82
N ASN A 20 -16.83 12.58 -2.45
CA ASN A 20 -17.36 13.87 -2.00
C ASN A 20 -16.96 14.24 -0.56
N VAL A 21 -15.78 13.80 -0.14
CA VAL A 21 -15.17 14.08 1.16
C VAL A 21 -13.66 14.17 1.02
N SER A 22 -13.00 15.09 1.73
CA SER A 22 -11.54 15.16 1.74
C SER A 22 -10.92 14.02 2.52
N ILE A 23 -9.66 13.65 2.20
CA ILE A 23 -8.90 12.65 2.96
C ILE A 23 -8.76 13.10 4.42
N ASP A 24 -8.53 14.38 4.68
CA ASP A 24 -8.42 14.94 6.03
C ASP A 24 -9.70 14.74 6.85
N ASN A 25 -10.87 15.05 6.29
CA ASN A 25 -12.15 14.81 6.95
C ASN A 25 -12.42 13.31 7.15
N PHE A 26 -12.16 12.50 6.13
CA PHE A 26 -12.32 11.05 6.22
C PHE A 26 -11.46 10.43 7.33
N THR A 27 -10.24 10.91 7.52
CA THR A 27 -9.32 10.37 8.54
C THR A 27 -9.67 10.82 9.96
N LYS A 28 -10.35 11.95 10.12
CA LYS A 28 -10.77 12.51 11.40
C LYS A 28 -12.15 12.04 11.84
N ASP A 29 -13.03 11.75 10.91
CA ASP A 29 -14.41 11.35 11.18
C ASP A 29 -14.62 9.84 11.05
N ASN A 30 -14.64 9.16 12.18
CA ASN A 30 -14.88 7.71 12.25
C ASN A 30 -16.29 7.29 11.83
N SER A 31 -17.24 8.21 11.65
CA SER A 31 -18.59 7.90 11.18
C SER A 31 -18.64 7.66 9.67
N ILE A 32 -17.67 8.20 8.93
CA ILE A 32 -17.57 8.01 7.48
C ILE A 32 -17.10 6.60 7.17
N ILE A 33 -17.93 5.82 6.51
CA ILE A 33 -17.66 4.43 6.14
C ILE A 33 -17.97 4.27 4.67
N PHE A 34 -17.01 3.75 3.90
CA PHE A 34 -17.23 3.37 2.50
C PHE A 34 -17.56 1.89 2.39
N GLU A 35 -18.47 1.57 1.48
CA GLU A 35 -18.74 0.18 1.15
C GLU A 35 -17.59 -0.44 0.35
N GLU A 36 -17.35 -1.74 0.52
CA GLU A 36 -16.27 -2.45 -0.17
C GLU A 36 -16.36 -2.29 -1.70
N LYS A 37 -17.57 -2.28 -2.27
CA LYS A 37 -17.78 -2.05 -3.71
C LYS A 37 -17.32 -0.66 -4.18
N GLU A 38 -17.47 0.38 -3.34
CA GLU A 38 -17.00 1.73 -3.65
C GLU A 38 -15.50 1.79 -3.64
N ILE A 39 -14.85 1.17 -2.64
CA ILE A 39 -13.40 1.05 -2.55
C ILE A 39 -12.84 0.33 -3.79
N ILE A 40 -13.47 -0.77 -4.22
CA ILE A 40 -13.05 -1.50 -5.44
C ILE A 40 -13.17 -0.61 -6.69
N ARG A 41 -14.25 0.14 -6.83
CA ARG A 41 -14.43 1.07 -7.96
C ARG A 41 -13.40 2.17 -7.96
N PHE A 42 -13.14 2.77 -6.79
CA PHE A 42 -12.10 3.78 -6.62
C PHE A 42 -10.71 3.24 -6.95
N GLN A 43 -10.34 2.06 -6.45
CA GLN A 43 -9.09 1.39 -6.80
C GLN A 43 -8.94 1.17 -8.31
N LYS A 44 -10.01 0.77 -8.99
CA LYS A 44 -9.99 0.62 -10.45
C LYS A 44 -9.72 1.94 -11.15
N MET A 45 -10.34 3.02 -10.70
CA MET A 45 -10.14 4.36 -11.26
C MET A 45 -8.69 4.83 -11.06
N ILE A 46 -8.13 4.69 -9.86
CA ILE A 46 -6.74 5.04 -9.55
C ILE A 46 -5.76 4.27 -10.46
N LYS A 47 -5.95 2.96 -10.59
CA LYS A 47 -5.10 2.12 -11.44
C LYS A 47 -5.10 2.52 -12.92
N GLN A 48 -6.21 3.08 -13.40
CA GLN A 48 -6.38 3.50 -14.79
C GLN A 48 -6.07 4.98 -15.03
N SER A 49 -5.75 5.75 -14.00
CA SER A 49 -5.51 7.18 -14.11
C SER A 49 -4.19 7.47 -14.82
N LYS A 50 -4.28 8.09 -16.00
CA LYS A 50 -3.10 8.55 -16.75
C LYS A 50 -2.38 9.69 -16.01
N SER A 51 -3.14 10.64 -15.44
CA SER A 51 -2.56 11.78 -14.72
C SER A 51 -1.71 11.35 -13.52
N LEU A 52 -2.16 10.36 -12.76
CA LEU A 52 -1.39 9.79 -11.66
C LEU A 52 -0.13 9.09 -12.16
N ASN A 53 -0.21 8.32 -13.24
CA ASN A 53 0.96 7.66 -13.83
C ASN A 53 2.00 8.68 -14.31
N GLU A 54 1.56 9.74 -14.98
CA GLU A 54 2.44 10.83 -15.45
C GLU A 54 3.13 11.54 -14.27
N LYS A 55 2.40 11.86 -13.20
CA LYS A 55 2.97 12.46 -11.99
C LYS A 55 3.95 11.53 -11.27
N PHE A 56 3.66 10.23 -11.24
CA PHE A 56 4.58 9.24 -10.66
C PHE A 56 5.87 9.13 -11.47
N ILE A 57 5.80 9.17 -12.81
CA ILE A 57 6.97 9.22 -13.68
C ILE A 57 7.83 10.46 -13.38
N VAL A 58 7.21 11.63 -13.19
CA VAL A 58 7.94 12.85 -12.82
C VAL A 58 8.63 12.67 -11.47
N PHE A 59 7.95 12.11 -10.48
CA PHE A 59 8.54 11.79 -9.18
C PHE A 59 9.74 10.84 -9.29
N LEU A 60 9.65 9.78 -10.10
CA LEU A 60 10.77 8.87 -10.32
C LEU A 60 11.96 9.56 -11.01
N LYS A 61 11.71 10.46 -11.96
CA LYS A 61 12.75 11.28 -12.62
C LYS A 61 13.47 12.19 -11.60
N ASP A 62 12.74 12.83 -10.69
CA ASP A 62 13.32 13.65 -9.63
C ASP A 62 14.22 12.84 -8.68
N LEU A 63 14.02 11.54 -8.62
CA LEU A 63 14.86 10.59 -7.87
C LEU A 63 16.00 9.98 -8.72
N ASN A 64 16.20 10.51 -9.94
CA ASN A 64 17.20 10.05 -10.91
C ASN A 64 17.01 8.59 -11.42
N PHE A 65 15.76 8.08 -11.41
CA PHE A 65 15.47 6.83 -12.10
C PHE A 65 15.50 7.02 -13.61
N LYS A 66 16.12 6.09 -14.32
CA LYS A 66 16.07 5.99 -15.77
C LYS A 66 14.75 5.36 -16.17
N ILE A 67 13.82 6.16 -16.65
CA ILE A 67 12.45 5.70 -16.93
C ILE A 67 12.42 4.69 -18.08
N GLU A 68 13.31 4.82 -19.06
CA GLU A 68 13.48 3.88 -20.16
C GLU A 68 13.90 2.47 -19.73
N ASP A 69 14.55 2.36 -18.57
CA ASP A 69 14.99 1.09 -17.96
C ASP A 69 14.10 0.67 -16.77
N THR A 70 12.98 1.37 -16.52
CA THR A 70 12.16 1.17 -15.34
C THR A 70 10.76 0.67 -15.72
N TYR A 71 10.38 -0.46 -15.17
CA TYR A 71 9.00 -0.94 -15.21
C TYR A 71 8.31 -0.60 -13.89
N PHE A 72 7.10 -0.08 -13.93
CA PHE A 72 6.31 0.13 -12.72
C PHE A 72 4.90 -0.44 -12.89
N ASP A 73 4.38 -0.97 -11.79
CA ASP A 73 3.02 -1.48 -11.72
C ASP A 73 2.04 -0.34 -11.38
N GLN A 74 0.78 -0.64 -11.49
CA GLN A 74 -0.31 0.30 -11.20
C GLN A 74 -0.30 0.72 -9.73
N MET A 75 -0.50 2.01 -9.48
CA MET A 75 -0.67 2.52 -8.13
C MET A 75 -1.93 1.95 -7.49
N THR A 76 -1.86 1.72 -6.19
CA THR A 76 -3.01 1.29 -5.38
C THR A 76 -3.12 2.15 -4.13
N ILE A 77 -4.34 2.46 -3.71
CA ILE A 77 -4.59 3.13 -2.44
C ILE A 77 -5.02 2.09 -1.41
N ARG A 78 -4.36 2.09 -0.27
CA ARG A 78 -4.70 1.22 0.82
C ARG A 78 -5.52 1.95 1.87
N PHE A 79 -6.70 1.44 2.14
CA PHE A 79 -7.51 1.84 3.27
C PHE A 79 -7.20 0.92 4.46
N SER A 80 -6.90 1.49 5.61
CA SER A 80 -6.65 0.75 6.84
C SER A 80 -7.42 1.41 7.97
N PRO A 81 -8.58 0.86 8.36
CA PRO A 81 -9.37 1.45 9.43
C PRO A 81 -8.64 1.33 10.76
N SER A 82 -8.73 2.38 11.58
CA SER A 82 -8.17 2.40 12.95
C SER A 82 -8.92 1.47 13.92
N ILE A 83 -10.16 1.08 13.58
CA ILE A 83 -11.00 0.22 14.38
C ILE A 83 -11.03 -1.18 13.81
N ASN A 84 -10.52 -2.17 14.55
CA ASN A 84 -10.41 -3.56 14.09
C ASN A 84 -11.74 -4.18 13.63
N GLU A 85 -12.87 -3.79 14.23
CA GLU A 85 -14.20 -4.27 13.86
C GLU A 85 -14.60 -3.88 12.43
N LYS A 86 -14.05 -2.77 11.92
CA LYS A 86 -14.23 -2.30 10.54
C LYS A 86 -13.23 -2.93 9.55
N ALA A 87 -12.22 -3.64 10.02
CA ALA A 87 -11.18 -4.26 9.21
C ALA A 87 -11.64 -5.58 8.58
N LYS A 88 -12.62 -5.51 7.67
CA LYS A 88 -13.18 -6.65 6.93
C LYS A 88 -12.75 -6.63 5.46
N GLY A 89 -12.74 -7.79 4.80
CA GLY A 89 -12.44 -7.89 3.38
C GLY A 89 -11.11 -7.27 3.01
N LEU A 90 -11.11 -6.35 2.05
CA LEU A 90 -9.93 -5.61 1.56
C LEU A 90 -9.32 -4.66 2.61
N LEU A 91 -10.06 -4.34 3.67
CA LEU A 91 -9.62 -3.46 4.74
C LEU A 91 -8.79 -4.19 5.82
N LYS A 92 -8.66 -5.51 5.73
CA LYS A 92 -7.89 -6.29 6.70
C LYS A 92 -6.40 -5.95 6.62
N PRO A 93 -5.72 -5.84 7.77
CA PRO A 93 -4.27 -5.74 7.80
C PRO A 93 -3.64 -6.93 7.06
N VAL A 94 -2.63 -6.66 6.24
CA VAL A 94 -1.85 -7.72 5.61
C VAL A 94 -0.87 -8.28 6.63
N LYS A 95 -0.82 -9.62 6.72
CA LYS A 95 0.16 -10.31 7.58
C LYS A 95 1.59 -10.03 7.12
N PRO A 96 2.59 -10.21 7.99
CA PRO A 96 4.00 -10.09 7.60
C PRO A 96 4.32 -10.92 6.36
N HIS A 97 4.95 -10.28 5.38
CA HIS A 97 5.31 -10.89 4.10
C HIS A 97 6.55 -10.22 3.51
N ARG A 98 7.07 -10.79 2.46
CA ARG A 98 7.99 -10.14 1.53
C ARG A 98 7.30 -10.06 0.18
N ASP A 99 7.38 -8.91 -0.45
CA ASP A 99 6.77 -8.69 -1.76
C ASP A 99 7.35 -9.62 -2.81
N THR A 100 8.64 -9.92 -2.71
CA THR A 100 9.35 -10.88 -3.57
C THR A 100 8.82 -12.32 -3.50
N TRP A 101 8.04 -12.67 -2.48
CA TRP A 101 7.42 -14.01 -2.41
C TRP A 101 6.29 -14.19 -3.42
N ALA A 102 5.64 -13.11 -3.83
CA ALA A 102 4.59 -13.12 -4.85
C ALA A 102 5.15 -12.88 -6.25
N SER A 103 6.01 -11.87 -6.40
CA SER A 103 6.52 -11.44 -7.70
C SER A 103 7.70 -12.26 -8.20
N ASN A 104 8.48 -12.85 -7.30
CA ASN A 104 9.77 -13.48 -7.59
C ASN A 104 10.81 -12.53 -8.25
N PHE A 105 10.59 -11.22 -8.17
CA PHE A 105 11.53 -10.19 -8.64
C PHE A 105 12.39 -9.69 -7.50
N GLN A 106 13.72 -9.87 -7.60
CA GLN A 106 14.65 -9.46 -6.54
C GLN A 106 14.96 -7.96 -6.55
N HIS A 107 14.82 -7.30 -7.70
CA HIS A 107 15.06 -5.86 -7.88
C HIS A 107 13.78 -5.02 -7.81
N GLN A 108 12.78 -5.49 -7.09
CA GLN A 108 11.53 -4.78 -6.87
C GLN A 108 11.71 -3.72 -5.78
N ILE A 109 11.27 -2.50 -6.08
CA ILE A 109 11.16 -1.40 -5.10
C ILE A 109 9.67 -1.10 -4.96
N ASN A 110 9.17 -1.19 -3.73
CA ASN A 110 7.80 -0.80 -3.40
C ASN A 110 7.79 0.55 -2.72
N TRP A 111 7.09 1.48 -3.32
CA TRP A 111 6.89 2.81 -2.76
C TRP A 111 5.67 2.83 -1.87
N TRP A 112 5.83 3.37 -0.68
CA TRP A 112 4.74 3.58 0.27
C TRP A 112 4.68 5.07 0.63
N ILE A 113 3.58 5.73 0.28
CA ILE A 113 3.39 7.18 0.39
C ILE A 113 2.17 7.41 1.26
N PRO A 114 2.30 7.99 2.46
CA PRO A 114 1.17 8.34 3.30
C PRO A 114 0.42 9.52 2.71
N LEU A 115 -0.91 9.45 2.73
CA LEU A 115 -1.80 10.51 2.29
C LEU A 115 -2.25 11.43 3.45
N HIS A 116 -1.81 11.15 4.66
CA HIS A 116 -1.95 11.97 5.87
C HIS A 116 -0.89 11.55 6.88
N ASP A 117 -0.70 12.36 7.92
CA ASP A 117 0.26 12.04 8.98
C ASP A 117 -0.11 10.75 9.70
N LEU A 118 0.85 9.86 9.87
CA LEU A 118 0.69 8.57 10.52
C LEU A 118 1.51 8.49 11.80
N SER A 119 0.86 8.11 12.88
CA SER A 119 1.54 7.73 14.11
C SER A 119 2.28 6.40 13.95
N LYS A 120 3.19 6.08 14.86
CA LYS A 120 3.87 4.76 14.86
C LYS A 120 2.89 3.58 14.96
N GLN A 121 1.76 3.76 15.61
CA GLN A 121 0.73 2.73 15.79
C GLN A 121 -0.05 2.43 14.50
N ASN A 122 -0.19 3.44 13.63
CA ASN A 122 -0.99 3.36 12.41
C ASN A 122 -0.11 3.24 11.15
N SER A 123 1.20 3.13 11.32
CA SER A 123 2.16 3.02 10.23
C SER A 123 2.47 1.56 9.89
N ILE A 124 3.17 1.37 8.77
CA ILE A 124 3.74 0.08 8.43
C ILE A 124 4.83 -0.29 9.43
N PHE A 125 5.05 -1.58 9.62
CA PHE A 125 6.16 -2.08 10.42
C PHE A 125 7.08 -2.97 9.58
N PHE A 126 8.32 -2.99 9.97
CA PHE A 126 9.36 -3.82 9.38
C PHE A 126 9.97 -4.72 10.43
N ILE A 127 10.53 -5.84 10.00
CA ILE A 127 11.21 -6.78 10.87
C ILE A 127 12.64 -6.97 10.34
N PRO A 128 13.56 -6.01 10.54
CA PRO A 128 14.89 -5.98 9.93
C PRO A 128 15.72 -7.24 10.21
N LYS A 129 15.55 -7.81 11.39
CA LYS A 129 16.20 -9.08 11.79
C LYS A 129 16.02 -10.21 10.77
N TYR A 130 14.92 -10.16 10.01
CA TYR A 130 14.56 -11.18 9.04
C TYR A 130 14.78 -10.75 7.58
N PHE A 131 15.36 -9.60 7.28
CA PHE A 131 15.59 -9.19 5.89
C PHE A 131 16.50 -10.17 5.14
N THR A 132 17.50 -10.70 5.79
CA THR A 132 18.45 -11.67 5.20
C THR A 132 18.23 -13.11 5.66
N LYS A 133 17.34 -13.36 6.64
CA LYS A 133 17.09 -14.70 7.17
C LYS A 133 15.95 -15.38 6.45
N LYS A 134 16.04 -16.70 6.31
CA LYS A 134 14.91 -17.51 5.82
C LYS A 134 13.72 -17.38 6.77
N VAL A 135 12.54 -17.23 6.19
CA VAL A 135 11.26 -17.14 6.91
C VAL A 135 10.33 -18.21 6.35
N LYS A 136 9.78 -19.04 7.23
CA LYS A 136 8.76 -20.03 6.82
C LYS A 136 7.52 -19.27 6.32
N ASN A 137 7.07 -19.57 5.13
CA ASN A 137 5.96 -18.89 4.47
C ASN A 137 5.16 -19.86 3.61
N ASN A 138 4.03 -19.43 3.07
CA ASN A 138 3.13 -20.26 2.24
C ASN A 138 3.28 -20.00 0.73
N SER A 139 4.40 -19.45 0.26
CA SER A 139 4.56 -19.15 -1.17
C SER A 139 4.50 -20.39 -2.07
N LYS A 140 4.84 -21.58 -1.54
CA LYS A 140 4.75 -22.84 -2.28
C LYS A 140 3.30 -23.18 -2.69
N ASP A 141 2.35 -22.85 -1.81
CA ASP A 141 0.94 -23.22 -1.96
C ASP A 141 0.10 -22.02 -2.40
N TRP A 142 0.73 -20.89 -2.69
CA TRP A 142 0.08 -19.66 -3.11
C TRP A 142 0.28 -19.40 -4.61
N SER A 143 -0.78 -19.00 -5.30
CA SER A 143 -0.70 -18.39 -6.62
C SER A 143 -1.72 -17.27 -6.76
N PHE A 144 -1.42 -16.32 -7.63
CA PHE A 144 -2.33 -15.21 -7.91
C PHE A 144 -3.65 -15.70 -8.52
N GLU A 145 -3.61 -16.78 -9.28
CA GLU A 145 -4.80 -17.40 -9.87
C GLU A 145 -5.72 -17.98 -8.79
N LEU A 146 -5.17 -18.74 -7.85
CA LEU A 146 -5.92 -19.27 -6.71
C LEU A 146 -6.53 -18.18 -5.84
N PHE A 147 -5.80 -17.05 -5.69
CA PHE A 147 -6.34 -15.88 -4.99
C PHE A 147 -7.52 -15.26 -5.77
N LYS A 148 -7.40 -15.06 -7.08
CA LYS A 148 -8.49 -14.54 -7.93
C LYS A 148 -9.74 -15.42 -7.92
N GLN A 149 -9.56 -16.73 -7.88
CA GLN A 149 -10.64 -17.71 -7.81
C GLN A 149 -11.26 -17.82 -6.40
N GLY A 150 -10.71 -17.08 -5.41
CA GLY A 150 -11.22 -17.10 -4.03
C GLY A 150 -10.80 -18.33 -3.22
N HIS A 151 -9.95 -19.20 -3.75
CA HIS A 151 -9.42 -20.39 -3.04
C HIS A 151 -8.43 -19.99 -1.94
N ILE A 152 -7.76 -18.86 -2.09
CA ILE A 152 -6.83 -18.29 -1.11
C ILE A 152 -7.29 -16.90 -0.72
N LYS A 153 -7.35 -16.63 0.59
CA LYS A 153 -7.85 -15.34 1.13
C LYS A 153 -6.82 -14.21 1.11
N SER A 154 -5.54 -14.54 1.07
CA SER A 154 -4.47 -13.53 1.11
C SER A 154 -4.05 -13.14 -0.31
N SER A 155 -3.98 -11.83 -0.59
CA SER A 155 -3.52 -11.29 -1.88
C SER A 155 -2.02 -11.48 -2.13
N THR A 156 -1.27 -11.95 -1.14
CA THR A 156 0.16 -12.22 -1.23
C THR A 156 0.52 -13.41 -0.34
N PRO A 157 1.60 -14.15 -0.61
CA PRO A 157 2.15 -15.12 0.33
C PRO A 157 2.47 -14.46 1.68
N VAL A 158 2.24 -15.16 2.77
CA VAL A 158 2.42 -14.62 4.11
C VAL A 158 3.34 -15.51 4.96
N SER A 159 3.94 -14.93 5.99
CA SER A 159 4.70 -15.69 6.97
C SER A 159 3.80 -16.67 7.72
N LEU A 160 4.33 -17.89 7.93
CA LEU A 160 3.74 -18.92 8.77
C LEU A 160 4.33 -18.95 10.19
N GLN A 161 5.30 -18.07 10.48
CA GLN A 161 5.89 -17.94 11.80
C GLN A 161 5.40 -16.66 12.50
N ASN A 162 5.37 -16.71 13.81
CA ASN A 162 5.12 -15.54 14.64
C ASN A 162 6.42 -14.75 14.84
N PHE A 163 6.29 -13.45 14.98
CA PHE A 163 7.40 -12.53 15.27
C PHE A 163 7.20 -11.91 16.64
N SER A 164 8.31 -11.72 17.35
CA SER A 164 8.26 -10.98 18.61
C SER A 164 7.93 -9.50 18.35
N PRO A 165 7.05 -8.88 19.13
CA PRO A 165 6.80 -7.44 19.01
C PRO A 165 8.07 -6.59 19.11
N GLY A 166 9.06 -7.02 19.90
CA GLY A 166 10.36 -6.34 20.01
C GLY A 166 11.22 -6.36 18.74
N ASP A 167 10.97 -7.31 17.83
CA ASP A 167 11.65 -7.37 16.53
C ASP A 167 11.02 -6.41 15.51
N CYS A 168 9.79 -5.94 15.76
CA CYS A 168 9.07 -5.04 14.88
C CYS A 168 9.56 -3.59 15.05
N LYS A 169 9.83 -2.92 13.94
CA LYS A 169 10.21 -1.52 13.89
C LYS A 169 9.18 -0.74 13.09
N THR A 170 8.64 0.30 13.70
CA THR A 170 7.70 1.23 13.08
C THR A 170 8.33 2.61 12.97
N LYS A 171 7.90 3.40 12.02
CA LYS A 171 8.34 4.78 11.83
C LYS A 171 7.11 5.69 11.79
N LYS A 172 7.19 6.84 12.47
CA LYS A 172 6.25 7.93 12.23
C LYS A 172 6.48 8.41 10.80
N LEU A 173 5.44 8.59 10.03
CA LEU A 173 5.48 9.08 8.67
C LEU A 173 4.56 10.29 8.56
N ASN A 174 5.03 11.34 7.91
CA ASN A 174 4.26 12.55 7.71
C ASN A 174 3.80 12.63 6.25
N LEU A 175 2.77 13.43 6.02
CA LEU A 175 2.36 13.78 4.66
C LEU A 175 3.59 14.37 3.91
N GLY A 176 3.83 13.87 2.70
CA GLY A 176 5.00 14.25 1.90
C GLY A 176 6.24 13.39 2.12
N ASP A 177 6.19 12.41 3.03
CA ASP A 177 7.20 11.35 3.08
C ASP A 177 6.95 10.31 1.97
N ALA A 178 8.01 9.71 1.48
CA ALA A 178 7.96 8.48 0.68
C ALA A 178 8.92 7.47 1.26
N PHE A 179 8.49 6.22 1.34
CA PHE A 179 9.26 5.13 1.90
C PHE A 179 9.39 3.99 0.89
N CYS A 180 10.60 3.43 0.72
CA CYS A 180 10.89 2.30 -0.15
C CYS A 180 11.79 1.26 0.53
#